data_714ba6671e28e88e068a03abc3d2bb86
#
_entry.id   714ba6671e28e88e068a03abc3d2bb86
#
_cell.length_a   1.000
_cell.length_b   1.000
_cell.length_c   1.000
_cell.angle_alpha   90.00
_cell.angle_beta   90.00
_cell.angle_gamma   90.00
#
_symmetry.space_group_name_H-M   'P 1'
#
loop_
_entity.id
_entity.type
_entity.pdbx_description
1 polymer ?
#
loop_
_entity_poly.entity_id
_entity_poly.type
_entity_poly.pdbx_seq_one_letter_code
_entity_poly.pdbx_strand_id
1 'polypeptide(L)'
;MTVPDHRVTGRCTYALSDLLTIVLLTYICGGEDYVDMSEFAYYRARDFGLLADCPERSPSPDIFERLMSAVEPDEIERCLIEHGRKFLDTIAEKQVVIDGKKLRGTSPKRRGTKGDYIMNAYVSENHIVVGQQRLEDKEN
;
A
#
# COMPACT_ATOMS: atom_id res chain seq x y z
N MET A 1 -2.94 -7.98 -12.98
CA MET A 1 -3.75 -6.73 -12.87
C MET A 1 -2.81 -5.62 -12.44
N THR A 2 -2.99 -4.42 -12.89
CA THR A 2 -2.15 -3.26 -12.56
C THR A 2 -3.06 -2.19 -11.96
N VAL A 3 -2.52 -1.40 -11.03
CA VAL A 3 -3.23 -0.21 -10.52
C VAL A 3 -3.42 0.76 -11.69
N PRO A 4 -4.65 1.24 -11.95
CA PRO A 4 -4.89 2.21 -13.03
C PRO A 4 -4.14 3.52 -12.76
N ASP A 5 -3.54 4.09 -13.80
CA ASP A 5 -2.90 5.39 -13.69
C ASP A 5 -3.86 6.50 -14.12
N HIS A 6 -4.50 7.13 -13.13
CA HIS A 6 -5.44 8.24 -13.36
C HIS A 6 -4.74 9.60 -13.56
N ARG A 7 -3.40 9.63 -13.49
CA ARG A 7 -2.62 10.85 -13.72
C ARG A 7 -2.57 11.18 -15.21
N VAL A 8 -2.36 12.45 -15.52
CA VAL A 8 -2.12 12.90 -16.91
C VAL A 8 -0.72 12.43 -17.34
N THR A 9 -0.64 11.25 -17.98
CA THR A 9 0.61 10.54 -18.28
C THR A 9 1.65 11.40 -19.02
N GLY A 10 1.23 12.29 -19.93
CA GLY A 10 2.12 13.21 -20.63
C GLY A 10 2.77 14.29 -19.76
N ARG A 11 2.40 14.39 -18.48
CA ARG A 11 2.96 15.32 -17.50
C ARG A 11 3.64 14.61 -16.32
N CYS A 12 3.72 13.27 -16.36
CA CYS A 12 4.32 12.49 -15.30
C CYS A 12 5.78 12.21 -15.63
N THR A 13 6.68 12.60 -14.73
CA THR A 13 8.12 12.33 -14.85
C THR A 13 8.45 10.87 -14.53
N TYR A 14 7.67 10.25 -13.62
CA TYR A 14 7.94 8.90 -13.11
C TYR A 14 6.78 7.97 -13.41
N ALA A 15 7.11 6.72 -13.75
CA ALA A 15 6.12 5.66 -13.93
C ALA A 15 5.37 5.39 -12.61
N LEU A 16 4.06 5.11 -12.70
CA LEU A 16 3.25 4.78 -11.52
C LEU A 16 3.78 3.52 -10.82
N SER A 17 4.15 2.50 -11.61
CA SER A 17 4.71 1.25 -11.11
C SER A 17 5.94 1.46 -10.25
N ASP A 18 6.86 2.33 -10.68
CA ASP A 18 8.10 2.59 -9.95
C ASP A 18 7.82 3.30 -8.62
N LEU A 19 6.97 4.33 -8.66
CA LEU A 19 6.58 5.05 -7.45
C LEU A 19 5.88 4.14 -6.43
N LEU A 20 4.91 3.31 -6.86
CA LEU A 20 4.21 2.37 -5.97
C LEU A 20 5.15 1.28 -5.44
N THR A 21 6.10 0.83 -6.25
CA THR A 21 7.12 -0.12 -5.80
C THR A 21 8.04 0.49 -4.74
N ILE A 22 8.45 1.76 -4.92
CA ILE A 22 9.23 2.49 -3.92
C ILE A 22 8.46 2.61 -2.61
N VAL A 23 7.18 3.00 -2.65
CA VAL A 23 6.31 3.07 -1.48
C VAL A 23 6.28 1.73 -0.74
N LEU A 24 6.03 0.64 -1.46
CA LEU A 24 5.96 -0.70 -0.89
C LEU A 24 7.30 -1.12 -0.24
N LEU A 25 8.40 -0.95 -0.96
CA LEU A 25 9.73 -1.31 -0.46
C LEU A 25 10.15 -0.45 0.74
N THR A 26 9.80 0.84 0.75
CA THR A 26 10.03 1.73 1.89
C THR A 26 9.35 1.19 3.14
N TYR A 27 8.06 0.84 3.07
CA TYR A 27 7.34 0.25 4.21
C TYR A 27 7.91 -1.10 4.64
N ILE A 28 8.32 -1.96 3.71
CA ILE A 28 8.96 -3.25 4.02
C ILE A 28 10.29 -3.02 4.76
N CYS A 29 11.02 -1.95 4.41
CA CYS A 29 12.28 -1.57 5.06
C CYS A 29 12.10 -0.78 6.37
N GLY A 30 10.87 -0.54 6.81
CA GLY A 30 10.56 0.13 8.08
C GLY A 30 10.44 1.66 7.98
N GLY A 31 10.40 2.22 6.77
CA GLY A 31 10.08 3.64 6.57
C GLY A 31 8.58 3.91 6.84
N GLU A 32 8.26 5.12 7.27
CA GLU A 32 6.92 5.46 7.78
C GLU A 32 6.27 6.64 7.05
N ASP A 33 7.04 7.47 6.36
CA ASP A 33 6.54 8.71 5.79
C ASP A 33 7.06 9.01 4.36
N TYR A 34 6.64 10.13 3.80
CA TYR A 34 7.01 10.53 2.44
C TYR A 34 8.47 10.98 2.32
N VAL A 35 9.09 11.38 3.42
CA VAL A 35 10.52 11.71 3.46
C VAL A 35 11.33 10.44 3.33
N ASP A 36 10.97 9.40 4.09
CA ASP A 36 11.58 8.06 3.98
C ASP A 36 11.45 7.48 2.57
N MET A 37 10.29 7.67 1.93
CA MET A 37 10.08 7.25 0.54
C MET A 37 11.02 7.98 -0.43
N SER A 38 11.22 9.28 -0.24
CA SER A 38 12.13 10.09 -1.05
C SER A 38 13.59 9.68 -0.83
N GLU A 39 13.98 9.41 0.40
CA GLU A 39 15.32 8.92 0.74
C GLU A 39 15.57 7.52 0.18
N PHE A 40 14.60 6.61 0.31
CA PHE A 40 14.68 5.29 -0.32
C PHE A 40 14.84 5.41 -1.83
N ALA A 41 14.04 6.27 -2.47
CA ALA A 41 14.14 6.52 -3.90
C ALA A 41 15.54 7.01 -4.29
N TYR A 42 16.10 7.92 -3.53
CA TYR A 42 17.43 8.49 -3.80
C TYR A 42 18.56 7.47 -3.65
N TYR A 43 18.56 6.70 -2.56
CA TYR A 43 19.67 5.82 -2.22
C TYR A 43 19.56 4.41 -2.78
N ARG A 44 18.32 3.89 -2.96
CA ARG A 44 18.11 2.46 -3.17
C ARG A 44 17.31 2.09 -4.43
N ALA A 45 16.49 2.99 -4.98
CA ALA A 45 15.60 2.63 -6.07
C ALA A 45 16.33 2.04 -7.29
N ARG A 46 17.52 2.53 -7.58
CA ARG A 46 18.34 2.05 -8.73
C ARG A 46 18.85 0.63 -8.54
N ASP A 47 19.10 0.20 -7.31
CA ASP A 47 19.52 -1.17 -7.01
C ASP A 47 18.44 -2.19 -7.42
N PHE A 48 17.18 -1.75 -7.48
CA PHE A 48 16.02 -2.52 -7.90
C PHE A 48 15.62 -2.27 -9.36
N GLY A 49 16.42 -1.55 -10.13
CA GLY A 49 16.12 -1.21 -11.51
C GLY A 49 14.98 -0.21 -11.69
N LEU A 50 14.59 0.51 -10.63
CA LEU A 50 13.55 1.52 -10.66
C LEU A 50 14.11 2.86 -11.13
N LEU A 51 13.22 3.73 -11.64
CA LEU A 51 13.57 5.08 -12.11
C LEU A 51 14.58 5.09 -13.28
N ALA A 52 14.64 4.01 -14.07
CA ALA A 52 15.58 3.90 -15.18
C ALA A 52 15.40 5.00 -16.25
N ASP A 53 14.16 5.45 -16.44
CA ASP A 53 13.81 6.51 -17.39
C ASP A 53 14.20 7.92 -16.92
N CYS A 54 14.56 8.08 -15.63
CA CYS A 54 14.91 9.36 -15.01
C CYS A 54 16.15 9.24 -14.10
N PRO A 55 17.31 8.85 -14.62
CA PRO A 55 18.49 8.48 -13.82
C PRO A 55 19.06 9.64 -12.99
N GLU A 56 18.84 10.89 -13.40
CA GLU A 56 19.39 12.07 -12.73
C GLU A 56 18.47 12.70 -11.68
N ARG A 57 17.26 12.20 -11.56
CA ARG A 57 16.25 12.78 -10.65
C ARG A 57 15.71 11.73 -9.69
N SER A 58 15.47 12.14 -8.45
CA SER A 58 14.74 11.36 -7.46
C SER A 58 13.41 12.02 -7.13
N PRO A 59 12.32 11.27 -6.93
CA PRO A 59 11.05 11.82 -6.50
C PRO A 59 11.18 12.52 -5.14
N SER A 60 10.60 13.72 -5.03
CA SER A 60 10.51 14.43 -3.76
C SER A 60 9.37 13.90 -2.88
N PRO A 61 9.34 14.21 -1.57
CA PRO A 61 8.23 13.86 -0.68
C PRO A 61 6.86 14.31 -1.21
N ASP A 62 6.76 15.52 -1.81
CA ASP A 62 5.53 16.05 -2.41
C ASP A 62 4.97 15.17 -3.55
N ILE A 63 5.85 14.48 -4.28
CA ILE A 63 5.42 13.57 -5.35
C ILE A 63 4.71 12.37 -4.75
N PHE A 64 5.25 11.82 -3.67
CA PHE A 64 4.62 10.70 -2.95
C PHE A 64 3.32 11.12 -2.27
N GLU A 65 3.27 12.29 -1.64
CA GLU A 65 2.05 12.83 -1.05
C GLU A 65 0.93 12.97 -2.10
N ARG A 66 1.22 13.61 -3.24
CA ARG A 66 0.25 13.74 -4.34
C ARG A 66 -0.16 12.40 -4.92
N LEU A 67 0.78 11.47 -5.06
CA LEU A 67 0.49 10.12 -5.52
C LEU A 67 -0.50 9.43 -4.59
N MET A 68 -0.18 9.37 -3.30
CA MET A 68 -1.00 8.66 -2.30
C MET A 68 -2.36 9.31 -2.08
N SER A 69 -2.46 10.63 -2.34
CA SER A 69 -3.74 11.35 -2.32
C SER A 69 -4.61 11.10 -3.55
N ALA A 70 -4.01 10.66 -4.66
CA ALA A 70 -4.70 10.47 -5.94
C ALA A 70 -5.05 8.99 -6.23
N VAL A 71 -4.39 8.05 -5.56
CA VAL A 71 -4.65 6.63 -5.76
C VAL A 71 -5.78 6.17 -4.85
N GLU A 72 -6.75 5.45 -5.42
CA GLU A 72 -7.85 4.87 -4.66
C GLU A 72 -7.34 3.68 -3.81
N PRO A 73 -7.54 3.71 -2.48
CA PRO A 73 -7.07 2.65 -1.59
C PRO A 73 -7.54 1.24 -1.98
N ASP A 74 -8.78 1.12 -2.43
CA ASP A 74 -9.40 -0.15 -2.83
C ASP A 74 -8.69 -0.78 -4.04
N GLU A 75 -8.11 0.04 -4.93
CA GLU A 75 -7.35 -0.44 -6.09
C GLU A 75 -6.01 -1.04 -5.67
N ILE A 76 -5.32 -0.40 -4.72
CA ILE A 76 -4.07 -0.95 -4.14
C ILE A 76 -4.38 -2.25 -3.41
N GLU A 77 -5.38 -2.23 -2.54
CA GLU A 77 -5.80 -3.40 -1.76
C GLU A 77 -6.09 -4.60 -2.67
N ARG A 78 -6.90 -4.39 -3.70
CA ARG A 78 -7.22 -5.43 -4.69
C ARG A 78 -5.98 -5.99 -5.37
N CYS A 79 -5.04 -5.11 -5.79
CA CYS A 79 -3.79 -5.53 -6.40
C CYS A 79 -2.91 -6.37 -5.46
N LEU A 80 -2.80 -5.97 -4.20
CA LEU A 80 -2.01 -6.68 -3.20
C LEU A 80 -2.63 -8.05 -2.88
N ILE A 81 -3.94 -8.12 -2.70
CA ILE A 81 -4.66 -9.38 -2.47
C ILE A 81 -4.51 -10.33 -3.66
N GLU A 82 -4.68 -9.85 -4.89
CA GLU A 82 -4.48 -10.69 -6.07
C GLU A 82 -3.04 -11.17 -6.22
N HIS A 83 -2.07 -10.30 -5.90
CA HIS A 83 -0.67 -10.70 -5.89
C HIS A 83 -0.40 -11.78 -4.83
N GLY A 84 -0.89 -11.58 -3.61
CA GLY A 84 -0.79 -12.57 -2.53
C GLY A 84 -1.41 -13.91 -2.91
N ARG A 85 -2.59 -13.90 -3.56
CA ARG A 85 -3.28 -15.13 -4.00
C ARG A 85 -2.46 -15.97 -4.97
N LYS A 86 -1.61 -15.37 -5.81
CA LYS A 86 -0.73 -16.12 -6.73
C LYS A 86 0.30 -16.99 -6.02
N PHE A 87 0.65 -16.67 -4.78
CA PHE A 87 1.54 -17.49 -3.96
C PHE A 87 0.81 -18.60 -3.19
N LEU A 88 -0.53 -18.63 -3.28
CA LEU A 88 -1.37 -19.60 -2.58
C LEU A 88 -1.82 -20.70 -3.55
N ASP A 89 -0.89 -21.39 -4.22
CA ASP A 89 -1.19 -22.40 -5.25
C ASP A 89 -2.10 -23.55 -4.78
N THR A 90 -2.38 -23.66 -3.49
CA THR A 90 -3.34 -24.62 -2.96
C THR A 90 -3.87 -24.16 -1.59
N ILE A 91 -5.01 -23.48 -1.59
CA ILE A 91 -5.70 -23.07 -0.33
C ILE A 91 -6.51 -24.24 0.27
N ALA A 92 -6.69 -25.33 -0.45
CA ALA A 92 -7.68 -26.38 -0.16
C ALA A 92 -7.58 -27.05 1.23
N GLU A 93 -6.49 -26.85 1.98
CA GLU A 93 -6.32 -27.42 3.32
C GLU A 93 -5.68 -26.43 4.32
N LYS A 94 -5.70 -25.12 4.03
CA LYS A 94 -5.04 -24.12 4.88
C LYS A 94 -6.01 -23.48 5.85
N GLN A 95 -5.54 -23.21 7.05
CA GLN A 95 -6.31 -22.53 8.06
C GLN A 95 -6.39 -21.03 7.74
N VAL A 96 -7.61 -20.51 7.56
CA VAL A 96 -7.86 -19.07 7.41
C VAL A 96 -8.22 -18.51 8.78
N VAL A 97 -7.46 -17.53 9.23
CA VAL A 97 -7.69 -16.80 10.48
C VAL A 97 -8.28 -15.45 10.15
N ILE A 98 -9.33 -15.06 10.89
CA ILE A 98 -9.94 -13.73 10.79
C ILE A 98 -9.55 -12.95 12.04
N ASP A 99 -8.89 -11.80 11.83
CA ASP A 99 -8.49 -10.88 12.89
C ASP A 99 -9.04 -9.48 12.65
N GLY A 100 -9.58 -8.88 13.70
CA GLY A 100 -10.11 -7.52 13.66
C GLY A 100 -9.23 -6.56 14.45
N LYS A 101 -8.73 -5.51 13.79
CA LYS A 101 -7.85 -4.51 14.42
C LYS A 101 -8.39 -3.10 14.30
N LYS A 102 -8.42 -2.38 15.41
CA LYS A 102 -8.70 -0.95 15.44
C LYS A 102 -7.46 -0.17 15.01
N LEU A 103 -7.61 0.70 14.00
CA LEU A 103 -6.53 1.60 13.57
C LEU A 103 -6.41 2.77 14.55
N ARG A 104 -5.30 2.82 15.29
CA ARG A 104 -5.08 3.84 16.32
C ARG A 104 -4.96 5.25 15.78
N GLY A 105 -4.42 5.43 14.57
CA GLY A 105 -4.21 6.72 13.94
C GLY A 105 -5.47 7.38 13.36
N THR A 106 -6.54 6.61 13.16
CA THR A 106 -7.78 7.11 12.54
C THR A 106 -8.79 7.66 13.54
N SER A 107 -8.50 7.57 14.85
CA SER A 107 -9.37 8.15 15.87
C SER A 107 -9.14 9.66 15.96
N PRO A 108 -10.08 10.51 15.54
CA PRO A 108 -9.94 11.95 15.73
C PRO A 108 -9.79 12.27 17.22
N LYS A 109 -8.99 13.28 17.57
CA LYS A 109 -8.79 13.72 18.96
C LYS A 109 -10.08 14.26 19.62
N ARG A 110 -11.19 14.36 18.88
CA ARG A 110 -12.50 14.78 19.41
C ARG A 110 -13.17 13.62 20.15
N ARG A 111 -13.62 13.89 21.38
CA ARG A 111 -14.38 12.97 22.22
C ARG A 111 -15.65 12.53 21.48
N GLY A 112 -15.83 11.22 21.30
CA GLY A 112 -17.02 10.62 20.68
C GLY A 112 -16.85 10.15 19.21
N THR A 113 -15.74 10.42 18.55
CA THR A 113 -15.47 9.87 17.22
C THR A 113 -14.74 8.53 17.34
N LYS A 114 -15.33 7.48 16.79
CA LYS A 114 -14.76 6.15 16.79
C LYS A 114 -13.75 6.04 15.63
N GLY A 115 -12.62 5.34 15.85
CA GLY A 115 -11.64 5.08 14.80
C GLY A 115 -12.05 3.91 13.93
N ASP A 116 -11.42 3.79 12.77
CA ASP A 116 -11.67 2.73 11.81
C ASP A 116 -11.28 1.35 12.35
N TYR A 117 -12.10 0.36 12.05
CA TYR A 117 -11.80 -1.05 12.27
C TYR A 117 -11.53 -1.72 10.92
N ILE A 118 -10.48 -2.52 10.88
CA ILE A 118 -10.18 -3.37 9.74
C ILE A 118 -10.26 -4.82 10.17
N MET A 119 -11.00 -5.61 9.42
CA MET A 119 -11.03 -7.06 9.55
C MET A 119 -10.17 -7.67 8.45
N ASN A 120 -9.18 -8.46 8.84
CA ASN A 120 -8.30 -9.16 7.94
C ASN A 120 -8.59 -10.66 7.96
N ALA A 121 -8.64 -11.28 6.80
CA ALA A 121 -8.58 -12.73 6.65
C ALA A 121 -7.20 -13.10 6.10
N TYR A 122 -6.46 -13.94 6.80
CA TYR A 122 -5.14 -14.37 6.37
C TYR A 122 -4.93 -15.87 6.55
N VAL A 123 -4.06 -16.42 5.71
CA VAL A 123 -3.64 -17.82 5.80
C VAL A 123 -2.56 -17.95 6.85
N SER A 124 -2.80 -18.79 7.87
CA SER A 124 -1.96 -18.83 9.08
C SER A 124 -0.54 -19.33 8.79
N GLU A 125 -0.36 -20.25 7.86
CA GLU A 125 0.93 -20.85 7.54
C GLU A 125 1.90 -19.87 6.85
N ASN A 126 1.38 -18.98 6.01
CA ASN A 126 2.19 -18.10 5.16
C ASN A 126 2.02 -16.63 5.52
N HIS A 127 1.14 -16.31 6.46
CA HIS A 127 0.75 -14.94 6.84
C HIS A 127 0.28 -14.07 5.65
N ILE A 128 -0.25 -14.72 4.59
CA ILE A 128 -0.74 -14.01 3.41
C ILE A 128 -2.17 -13.55 3.63
N VAL A 129 -2.40 -12.26 3.50
CA VAL A 129 -3.75 -11.67 3.55
C VAL A 129 -4.50 -12.02 2.28
N VAL A 130 -5.64 -12.70 2.43
CA VAL A 130 -6.51 -13.15 1.34
C VAL A 130 -7.77 -12.30 1.22
N GLY A 131 -8.06 -11.49 2.22
CA GLY A 131 -9.17 -10.53 2.23
C GLY A 131 -9.00 -9.52 3.34
N GLN A 132 -9.48 -8.32 3.07
CA GLN A 132 -9.52 -7.25 4.05
C GLN A 132 -10.86 -6.52 3.89
N GLN A 133 -11.43 -6.08 5.00
CA GLN A 133 -12.66 -5.28 4.98
C GLN A 133 -12.60 -4.20 6.05
N ARG A 134 -12.84 -2.96 5.64
CA ARG A 134 -13.09 -1.87 6.57
C ARG A 134 -14.49 -2.01 7.13
N LEU A 135 -14.62 -2.00 8.44
CA LEU A 135 -15.88 -2.04 9.13
C LEU A 135 -16.27 -0.61 9.53
N GLU A 136 -17.37 -0.13 8.99
CA GLU A 136 -18.03 1.06 9.51
C GLU A 136 -18.73 0.68 10.81
N ASP A 137 -18.49 1.45 11.85
CA ASP A 137 -19.14 1.25 13.14
C ASP A 137 -20.63 1.59 12.93
N LYS A 138 -21.47 0.56 12.82
CA LYS A 138 -22.93 0.76 12.83
C LYS A 138 -23.29 1.28 14.21
N GLU A 139 -23.83 2.48 14.26
CA GLU A 139 -24.49 2.99 15.45
C GLU A 139 -25.61 2.01 15.86
N ASN A 140 -25.50 1.47 17.07
CA ASN A 140 -26.61 0.84 17.77
C ASN A 140 -27.45 1.91 18.44
#